data_c4cfe5483f77713f23182b7f8dd1e5da
#
_entry.id   c4cfe5483f77713f23182b7f8dd1e5da
#
_cell.length_a   1.000
_cell.length_b   1.000
_cell.length_c   1.000
_cell.angle_alpha   90.00
_cell.angle_beta   90.00
_cell.angle_gamma   90.00
#
_symmetry.space_group_name_H-M   'P 1'
#
loop_
_entity.id
_entity.type
_entity.pdbx_description
1 polymer ?
#
loop_
_entity_poly.entity_id
_entity_poly.type
_entity_poly.pdbx_seq_one_letter_code
_entity_poly.pdbx_strand_id
1 'polypeptide(L)'
;LNSPTNNLKKIKIEKIQNVYNPLIFKNMAETKKVERTCVIIKPDAFERNLTTRILSIIEENGLKLIAIKSLNIKKEDAQRFYYVHKDRPFFDSLTTYMSSGKIVVAVFEGENAIEKVRKIMGATDPKKAEEGTIRKKFGIDIEKNSIHGSDSPESAKFEIGFFFSEYEL
;
A
#
# COMPACT_ATOMS: atom_id res chain seq x y z
N LEU A 1 32.54 -6.24 34.00
CA LEU A 1 33.66 -6.75 33.18
C LEU A 1 33.43 -6.34 31.75
N ASN A 2 33.93 -5.14 31.36
CA ASN A 2 33.86 -4.63 29.99
C ASN A 2 34.98 -5.29 29.16
N SER A 3 34.59 -6.09 28.16
CA SER A 3 35.51 -6.75 27.25
C SER A 3 36.27 -5.74 26.38
N PRO A 4 37.62 -5.86 26.21
CA PRO A 4 38.45 -4.97 25.38
C PRO A 4 38.00 -4.87 23.91
N THR A 5 37.29 -5.86 23.42
CA THR A 5 36.79 -5.91 22.03
C THR A 5 35.69 -4.89 21.72
N ASN A 6 34.92 -4.43 22.70
CA ASN A 6 33.89 -3.42 22.49
C ASN A 6 34.45 -2.00 22.35
N ASN A 7 35.60 -1.72 23.03
CA ASN A 7 36.25 -0.41 22.91
C ASN A 7 36.97 -0.22 21.57
N LEU A 8 37.55 -1.27 21.02
CA LEU A 8 38.20 -1.22 19.68
C LEU A 8 37.21 -1.01 18.53
N LYS A 9 36.02 -1.59 18.65
CA LYS A 9 34.94 -1.36 17.66
C LYS A 9 34.42 0.07 17.73
N LYS A 10 34.24 0.62 18.93
CA LYS A 10 33.76 2.00 19.12
C LYS A 10 34.77 3.04 18.62
N ILE A 11 36.06 2.86 18.89
CA ILE A 11 37.15 3.74 18.42
C ILE A 11 37.29 3.66 16.87
N LYS A 12 37.05 2.48 16.25
CA LYS A 12 37.12 2.32 14.81
C LYS A 12 35.95 3.00 14.08
N ILE A 13 34.77 2.97 14.69
CA ILE A 13 33.57 3.66 14.17
C ILE A 13 33.73 5.19 14.30
N GLU A 14 34.18 5.69 15.43
CA GLU A 14 34.43 7.13 15.64
C GLU A 14 35.52 7.70 14.72
N LYS A 15 36.60 6.93 14.45
CA LYS A 15 37.62 7.33 13.48
C LYS A 15 37.12 7.34 12.03
N ILE A 16 36.20 6.44 11.67
CA ILE A 16 35.59 6.44 10.35
C ILE A 16 34.63 7.62 10.20
N GLN A 17 33.88 7.96 11.25
CA GLN A 17 32.97 9.11 11.24
C GLN A 17 33.69 10.47 11.13
N ASN A 18 34.95 10.59 11.58
CA ASN A 18 35.74 11.82 11.48
C ASN A 18 36.48 11.99 10.14
N VAL A 19 36.59 10.94 9.32
CA VAL A 19 37.27 10.98 8.01
C VAL A 19 36.32 11.24 6.85
N TYR A 20 35.00 10.91 7.03
CA TYR A 20 34.00 11.14 6.01
C TYR A 20 33.11 12.31 6.39
N ASN A 21 32.97 13.25 5.42
CA ASN A 21 32.12 14.43 5.54
C ASN A 21 30.71 14.03 6.07
N PRO A 22 30.23 14.62 7.18
CA PRO A 22 28.90 14.35 7.73
C PRO A 22 27.75 14.47 6.72
N LEU A 23 27.93 15.29 5.67
CA LEU A 23 27.01 15.42 4.53
C LEU A 23 26.91 14.14 3.69
N ILE A 24 27.99 13.34 3.58
CA ILE A 24 27.97 12.09 2.86
C ILE A 24 27.18 11.03 3.64
N PHE A 25 27.33 10.98 4.96
CA PHE A 25 26.54 10.08 5.81
C PHE A 25 25.05 10.47 5.88
N LYS A 26 24.75 11.77 5.88
CA LYS A 26 23.37 12.26 5.84
C LYS A 26 22.69 11.88 4.48
N ASN A 27 23.45 11.93 3.39
CA ASN A 27 22.97 11.53 2.08
C ASN A 27 22.91 10.00 1.88
N MET A 28 23.69 9.21 2.64
CA MET A 28 23.60 7.73 2.64
C MET A 28 22.49 7.20 3.54
N ALA A 29 21.98 7.99 4.49
CA ALA A 29 20.89 7.59 5.39
C ALA A 29 19.50 7.75 4.76
N GLU A 30 19.38 8.45 3.63
CA GLU A 30 18.16 8.54 2.82
C GLU A 30 18.28 7.68 1.56
N THR A 31 18.60 6.41 1.67
CA THR A 31 18.27 5.47 0.60
C THR A 31 16.74 5.39 0.55
N LYS A 32 16.16 6.13 -0.40
CA LYS A 32 14.73 6.15 -0.68
C LYS A 32 14.28 4.70 -0.88
N LYS A 33 13.50 4.20 0.05
CA LYS A 33 13.04 2.81 0.01
C LYS A 33 12.02 2.68 -1.10
N VAL A 34 12.42 2.06 -2.20
CA VAL A 34 11.49 1.63 -3.24
C VAL A 34 10.71 0.43 -2.70
N GLU A 35 9.40 0.54 -2.71
CA GLU A 35 8.50 -0.48 -2.21
C GLU A 35 7.30 -0.66 -3.14
N ARG A 36 6.64 -1.80 -3.04
CA ARG A 36 5.40 -2.11 -3.77
C ARG A 36 4.21 -2.07 -2.83
N THR A 37 3.06 -1.69 -3.38
CA THR A 37 1.78 -1.70 -2.69
C THR A 37 0.70 -2.30 -3.57
N CYS A 38 -0.24 -3.03 -2.96
CA CYS A 38 -1.43 -3.52 -3.63
C CYS A 38 -2.53 -2.45 -3.55
N VAL A 39 -3.19 -2.25 -4.67
CA VAL A 39 -4.37 -1.39 -4.80
C VAL A 39 -5.51 -2.20 -5.37
N ILE A 40 -6.71 -2.07 -4.79
CA ILE A 40 -7.91 -2.69 -5.36
C ILE A 40 -8.95 -1.60 -5.62
N ILE A 41 -9.37 -1.48 -6.87
CA ILE A 41 -10.54 -0.72 -7.24
C ILE A 41 -11.75 -1.57 -6.90
N LYS A 42 -12.60 -1.07 -6.01
CA LYS A 42 -13.75 -1.78 -5.47
C LYS A 42 -14.91 -1.84 -6.46
N PRO A 43 -15.89 -2.74 -6.25
CA PRO A 43 -17.03 -2.91 -7.16
C PRO A 43 -17.76 -1.60 -7.47
N ASP A 44 -18.00 -0.75 -6.46
CA ASP A 44 -18.68 0.54 -6.64
C ASP A 44 -17.96 1.48 -7.61
N ALA A 45 -16.64 1.51 -7.56
CA ALA A 45 -15.85 2.36 -8.44
C ALA A 45 -15.72 1.74 -9.84
N PHE A 46 -15.62 0.41 -9.92
CA PHE A 46 -15.62 -0.29 -11.22
C PHE A 46 -16.91 -0.05 -11.99
N GLU A 47 -18.07 -0.26 -11.37
CA GLU A 47 -19.40 -0.05 -11.97
C GLU A 47 -19.62 1.39 -12.47
N ARG A 48 -19.04 2.37 -11.76
CA ARG A 48 -19.09 3.78 -12.13
C ARG A 48 -18.03 4.22 -13.14
N ASN A 49 -17.29 3.28 -13.73
CA ASN A 49 -16.22 3.54 -14.71
C ASN A 49 -15.12 4.49 -14.18
N LEU A 50 -14.78 4.37 -12.90
CA LEU A 50 -13.78 5.22 -12.25
C LEU A 50 -12.37 4.62 -12.24
N THR A 51 -12.19 3.38 -12.72
CA THR A 51 -10.93 2.62 -12.67
C THR A 51 -9.74 3.44 -13.20
N THR A 52 -9.80 3.87 -14.44
CA THR A 52 -8.69 4.60 -15.09
C THR A 52 -8.42 5.94 -14.41
N ARG A 53 -9.46 6.66 -13.99
CA ARG A 53 -9.31 7.92 -13.28
C ARG A 53 -8.59 7.76 -11.93
N ILE A 54 -8.92 6.70 -11.19
CA ILE A 54 -8.28 6.42 -9.90
C ILE A 54 -6.82 6.00 -10.11
N LEU A 55 -6.54 5.13 -11.08
CA LEU A 55 -5.18 4.70 -11.39
C LEU A 55 -4.31 5.88 -11.85
N SER A 56 -4.83 6.75 -12.74
CA SER A 56 -4.12 7.97 -13.17
C SER A 56 -3.75 8.88 -12.02
N ILE A 57 -4.63 9.07 -11.03
CA ILE A 57 -4.30 9.88 -9.83
C ILE A 57 -3.09 9.30 -9.11
N ILE A 58 -2.98 7.98 -9.01
CA ILE A 58 -1.84 7.33 -8.33
C ILE A 58 -0.56 7.51 -9.15
N GLU A 59 -0.60 7.35 -10.48
CA GLU A 59 0.55 7.56 -11.38
C GLU A 59 1.02 9.03 -11.39
N GLU A 60 0.09 9.98 -11.42
CA GLU A 60 0.36 11.43 -11.35
C GLU A 60 1.07 11.84 -10.05
N ASN A 61 0.94 11.03 -8.98
CA ASN A 61 1.67 11.19 -7.73
C ASN A 61 3.02 10.45 -7.70
N GLY A 62 3.54 10.04 -8.86
CA GLY A 62 4.91 9.52 -9.04
C GLY A 62 5.07 8.05 -8.65
N LEU A 63 4.01 7.25 -8.71
CA LEU A 63 4.07 5.81 -8.56
C LEU A 63 3.92 5.13 -9.92
N LYS A 64 4.68 4.05 -10.14
CA LYS A 64 4.69 3.28 -11.39
C LYS A 64 3.74 2.09 -11.28
N LEU A 65 2.83 1.93 -12.23
CA LEU A 65 2.03 0.73 -12.37
C LEU A 65 2.91 -0.44 -12.85
N ILE A 66 2.95 -1.53 -12.08
CA ILE A 66 3.77 -2.72 -12.38
C ILE A 66 2.91 -3.83 -12.95
N ALA A 67 1.76 -4.10 -12.35
CA ALA A 67 0.85 -5.15 -12.79
C ALA A 67 -0.60 -4.73 -12.55
N ILE A 68 -1.50 -5.24 -13.39
CA ILE A 68 -2.94 -4.97 -13.29
C ILE A 68 -3.74 -6.15 -13.81
N LYS A 69 -4.84 -6.48 -13.14
CA LYS A 69 -5.84 -7.43 -13.63
C LYS A 69 -7.24 -7.10 -13.13
N SER A 70 -8.24 -7.43 -13.94
CA SER A 70 -9.65 -7.32 -13.58
C SER A 70 -10.23 -8.72 -13.37
N LEU A 71 -10.94 -8.91 -12.26
CA LEU A 71 -11.48 -10.22 -11.89
C LEU A 71 -12.75 -10.09 -11.04
N ASN A 72 -13.50 -11.21 -10.97
CA ASN A 72 -14.52 -11.43 -9.96
C ASN A 72 -13.96 -12.41 -8.95
N ILE A 73 -13.94 -12.03 -7.67
CA ILE A 73 -13.55 -12.94 -6.61
C ILE A 73 -14.78 -13.62 -6.02
N LYS A 74 -14.64 -14.88 -5.62
CA LYS A 74 -15.68 -15.56 -4.85
C LYS A 74 -15.69 -15.06 -3.40
N LYS A 75 -16.81 -15.24 -2.69
CA LYS A 75 -16.90 -14.82 -1.28
C LYS A 75 -15.85 -15.50 -0.42
N GLU A 76 -15.56 -16.78 -0.66
CA GLU A 76 -14.54 -17.53 0.05
C GLU A 76 -13.13 -16.95 -0.17
N ASP A 77 -12.84 -16.45 -1.38
CA ASP A 77 -11.57 -15.79 -1.68
C ASP A 77 -11.49 -14.42 -0.99
N ALA A 78 -12.59 -13.66 -0.99
CA ALA A 78 -12.67 -12.41 -0.24
C ALA A 78 -12.48 -12.65 1.28
N GLN A 79 -13.06 -13.72 1.82
CA GLN A 79 -12.88 -14.10 3.23
C GLN A 79 -11.42 -14.45 3.54
N ARG A 80 -10.72 -15.15 2.64
CA ARG A 80 -9.28 -15.45 2.78
C ARG A 80 -8.42 -14.19 2.72
N PHE A 81 -8.73 -13.31 1.79
CA PHE A 81 -8.02 -12.05 1.62
C PHE A 81 -8.16 -11.14 2.85
N TYR A 82 -9.39 -10.97 3.35
CA TYR A 82 -9.70 -10.14 4.51
C TYR A 82 -9.65 -10.90 5.85
N TYR A 83 -9.00 -12.06 5.90
CA TYR A 83 -8.98 -12.92 7.11
C TYR A 83 -8.50 -12.21 8.38
N VAL A 84 -7.61 -11.22 8.26
CA VAL A 84 -7.17 -10.36 9.35
C VAL A 84 -8.33 -9.64 10.08
N HIS A 85 -9.47 -9.52 9.41
CA HIS A 85 -10.68 -8.88 9.95
C HIS A 85 -11.78 -9.88 10.36
N LYS A 86 -11.50 -11.20 10.40
CA LYS A 86 -12.51 -12.25 10.61
C LYS A 86 -13.39 -12.05 11.85
N ASP A 87 -12.83 -11.47 12.91
CA ASP A 87 -13.52 -11.26 14.19
C ASP A 87 -14.19 -9.88 14.28
N ARG A 88 -14.21 -9.11 13.20
CA ARG A 88 -14.84 -7.79 13.14
C ARG A 88 -16.30 -7.89 12.70
N PRO A 89 -17.21 -7.11 13.29
CA PRO A 89 -18.65 -7.16 12.95
C PRO A 89 -18.94 -6.92 11.47
N PHE A 90 -18.10 -6.16 10.77
CA PHE A 90 -18.24 -5.83 9.34
C PHE A 90 -17.67 -6.88 8.40
N PHE A 91 -17.07 -7.96 8.89
CA PHE A 91 -16.36 -8.94 8.05
C PHE A 91 -17.25 -9.58 6.98
N ASP A 92 -18.45 -10.03 7.37
CA ASP A 92 -19.38 -10.67 6.43
C ASP A 92 -19.90 -9.68 5.38
N SER A 93 -20.27 -8.48 5.78
CA SER A 93 -20.69 -7.39 4.88
C SER A 93 -19.58 -7.06 3.88
N LEU A 94 -18.36 -6.80 4.37
CA LEU A 94 -17.21 -6.49 3.53
C LEU A 94 -16.93 -7.59 2.49
N THR A 95 -16.89 -8.85 2.90
CA THR A 95 -16.57 -9.97 2.00
C THR A 95 -17.68 -10.24 1.00
N THR A 96 -18.94 -10.09 1.39
CA THR A 96 -20.10 -10.12 0.51
C THR A 96 -20.03 -9.00 -0.53
N TYR A 97 -19.76 -7.77 -0.09
CA TYR A 97 -19.63 -6.62 -0.97
C TYR A 97 -18.47 -6.77 -1.96
N MET A 98 -17.28 -7.18 -1.51
CA MET A 98 -16.11 -7.36 -2.39
C MET A 98 -16.30 -8.46 -3.43
N SER A 99 -17.17 -9.44 -3.17
CA SER A 99 -17.53 -10.50 -4.13
C SER A 99 -18.78 -10.21 -4.95
N SER A 100 -19.44 -9.06 -4.75
CA SER A 100 -20.70 -8.71 -5.44
C SER A 100 -20.53 -8.26 -6.88
N GLY A 101 -19.31 -7.91 -7.29
CA GLY A 101 -19.05 -7.38 -8.62
C GLY A 101 -17.58 -7.51 -9.00
N LYS A 102 -17.26 -6.93 -10.16
CA LYS A 102 -15.89 -6.92 -10.67
C LYS A 102 -15.02 -5.95 -9.87
N ILE A 103 -13.79 -6.39 -9.61
CA ILE A 103 -12.74 -5.56 -9.03
C ILE A 103 -11.57 -5.44 -10.01
N VAL A 104 -10.74 -4.40 -9.82
CA VAL A 104 -9.44 -4.31 -10.50
C VAL A 104 -8.37 -4.27 -9.44
N VAL A 105 -7.43 -5.21 -9.53
CA VAL A 105 -6.26 -5.28 -8.65
C VAL A 105 -5.05 -4.77 -9.41
N ALA A 106 -4.28 -3.89 -8.80
CA ALA A 106 -3.07 -3.30 -9.37
C ALA A 106 -1.92 -3.31 -8.36
N VAL A 107 -0.71 -3.41 -8.86
CA VAL A 107 0.52 -3.25 -8.08
C VAL A 107 1.20 -1.98 -8.51
N PHE A 108 1.45 -1.09 -7.56
CA PHE A 108 2.23 0.12 -7.76
C PHE A 108 3.56 0.04 -7.04
N GLU A 109 4.58 0.60 -7.68
CA GLU A 109 5.95 0.65 -7.18
C GLU A 109 6.45 2.09 -7.12
N GLY A 110 7.22 2.42 -6.12
CA GLY A 110 7.89 3.70 -5.98
C GLY A 110 8.40 3.96 -4.58
N GLU A 111 8.93 5.16 -4.39
CA GLU A 111 9.42 5.60 -3.09
C GLU A 111 8.26 5.81 -2.12
N ASN A 112 8.31 5.12 -0.96
CA ASN A 112 7.28 5.16 0.09
C ASN A 112 5.87 4.88 -0.47
N ALA A 113 5.74 3.89 -1.38
CA ALA A 113 4.52 3.63 -2.15
C ALA A 113 3.30 3.38 -1.26
N ILE A 114 3.48 2.64 -0.15
CA ILE A 114 2.39 2.32 0.78
C ILE A 114 1.84 3.61 1.40
N GLU A 115 2.70 4.42 2.00
CA GLU A 115 2.29 5.67 2.65
C GLU A 115 1.69 6.66 1.64
N LYS A 116 2.31 6.81 0.46
CA LYS A 116 1.80 7.67 -0.62
C LYS A 116 0.40 7.26 -1.06
N VAL A 117 0.17 5.98 -1.35
CA VAL A 117 -1.15 5.50 -1.74
C VAL A 117 -2.17 5.74 -0.62
N ARG A 118 -1.83 5.46 0.64
CA ARG A 118 -2.70 5.72 1.79
C ARG A 118 -3.10 7.19 1.90
N LYS A 119 -2.14 8.11 1.68
CA LYS A 119 -2.39 9.56 1.68
C LYS A 119 -3.29 9.97 0.51
N ILE A 120 -3.02 9.49 -0.70
CA ILE A 120 -3.80 9.76 -1.91
C ILE A 120 -5.23 9.24 -1.76
N MET A 121 -5.41 8.07 -1.14
CA MET A 121 -6.72 7.47 -0.89
C MET A 121 -7.58 8.31 0.06
N GLY A 122 -6.98 8.85 1.11
CA GLY A 122 -7.68 9.53 2.18
C GLY A 122 -8.31 8.60 3.23
N ALA A 123 -8.96 9.18 4.22
CA ALA A 123 -9.61 8.45 5.31
C ALA A 123 -10.64 7.43 4.81
N THR A 124 -10.82 6.33 5.57
CA THR A 124 -11.75 5.23 5.20
C THR A 124 -13.19 5.72 5.04
N ASP A 125 -13.63 6.62 5.90
CA ASP A 125 -14.91 7.31 5.77
C ASP A 125 -14.75 8.51 4.82
N PRO A 126 -15.43 8.53 3.65
CA PRO A 126 -15.36 9.64 2.71
C PRO A 126 -15.77 11.00 3.28
N LYS A 127 -16.64 11.00 4.30
CA LYS A 127 -17.05 12.23 4.98
C LYS A 127 -15.92 12.88 5.78
N LYS A 128 -14.96 12.06 6.23
CA LYS A 128 -13.77 12.47 7.01
C LYS A 128 -12.52 12.61 6.15
N ALA A 129 -12.61 12.21 4.88
CA ALA A 129 -11.47 12.29 3.96
C ALA A 129 -11.21 13.74 3.56
N GLU A 130 -9.92 14.08 3.47
CA GLU A 130 -9.46 15.41 3.05
C GLU A 130 -9.80 15.70 1.59
N GLU A 131 -10.03 16.96 1.28
CA GLU A 131 -10.26 17.42 -0.09
C GLU A 131 -9.10 17.02 -1.02
N GLY A 132 -9.44 16.63 -2.24
CA GLY A 132 -8.47 16.17 -3.21
C GLY A 132 -8.19 14.67 -3.19
N THR A 133 -8.48 13.95 -2.09
CA THR A 133 -8.27 12.50 -1.99
C THR A 133 -9.27 11.69 -2.82
N ILE A 134 -8.90 10.46 -3.16
CA ILE A 134 -9.74 9.55 -3.96
C ILE A 134 -11.07 9.29 -3.26
N ARG A 135 -11.05 8.98 -1.98
CA ARG A 135 -12.26 8.67 -1.22
C ARG A 135 -13.17 9.88 -1.04
N LYS A 136 -12.60 11.08 -0.89
CA LYS A 136 -13.39 12.32 -0.86
C LYS A 136 -14.11 12.58 -2.17
N LYS A 137 -13.43 12.34 -3.30
CA LYS A 137 -13.96 12.58 -4.65
C LYS A 137 -14.98 11.52 -5.08
N PHE A 138 -14.73 10.26 -4.72
CA PHE A 138 -15.43 9.13 -5.33
C PHE A 138 -16.13 8.19 -4.34
N GLY A 139 -15.77 8.23 -3.06
CA GLY A 139 -16.39 7.38 -2.06
C GLY A 139 -17.85 7.75 -1.82
N ILE A 140 -18.70 6.74 -1.60
CA ILE A 140 -20.13 6.88 -1.29
C ILE A 140 -20.34 6.82 0.21
N ASP A 141 -19.80 5.79 0.84
CA ASP A 141 -19.87 5.54 2.27
C ASP A 141 -18.63 4.80 2.78
N ILE A 142 -18.62 4.36 4.04
CA ILE A 142 -17.46 3.72 4.67
C ILE A 142 -17.13 2.34 4.05
N GLU A 143 -18.08 1.64 3.43
CA GLU A 143 -17.87 0.36 2.76
C GLU A 143 -17.61 0.57 1.27
N LYS A 144 -18.46 1.35 0.60
CA LYS A 144 -18.36 1.71 -0.82
C LYS A 144 -17.49 2.95 -1.00
N ASN A 145 -16.23 2.81 -0.62
CA ASN A 145 -15.25 3.91 -0.59
C ASN A 145 -14.21 3.86 -1.71
N SER A 146 -14.56 3.18 -2.80
CA SER A 146 -13.92 3.15 -4.12
C SER A 146 -12.60 2.41 -4.21
N ILE A 147 -11.77 2.39 -3.18
CA ILE A 147 -10.40 1.89 -3.26
C ILE A 147 -9.94 1.25 -1.94
N HIS A 148 -9.17 0.16 -2.08
CA HIS A 148 -8.34 -0.42 -1.03
C HIS A 148 -6.86 -0.21 -1.38
N GLY A 149 -6.01 -0.07 -0.39
CA GLY A 149 -4.55 -0.06 -0.51
C GLY A 149 -3.91 -0.66 0.72
N SER A 150 -2.81 -1.36 0.53
CA SER A 150 -2.04 -1.97 1.63
C SER A 150 -1.69 -0.94 2.71
N ASP A 151 -1.66 -1.36 3.97
CA ASP A 151 -1.39 -0.49 5.12
C ASP A 151 -0.01 -0.70 5.74
N SER A 152 0.68 -1.77 5.36
CA SER A 152 2.03 -2.10 5.82
C SER A 152 2.80 -2.90 4.77
N PRO A 153 4.14 -3.01 4.88
CA PRO A 153 4.94 -3.89 4.03
C PRO A 153 4.49 -5.35 4.09
N GLU A 154 4.07 -5.83 5.25
CA GLU A 154 3.59 -7.19 5.47
C GLU A 154 2.27 -7.42 4.74
N SER A 155 1.31 -6.49 4.85
CA SER A 155 0.05 -6.57 4.13
C SER A 155 0.28 -6.47 2.62
N ALA A 156 1.15 -5.57 2.16
CA ALA A 156 1.49 -5.45 0.75
C ALA A 156 2.06 -6.75 0.17
N LYS A 157 2.99 -7.39 0.88
CA LYS A 157 3.56 -8.68 0.48
C LYS A 157 2.51 -9.78 0.37
N PHE A 158 1.63 -9.89 1.37
CA PHE A 158 0.54 -10.86 1.37
C PHE A 158 -0.46 -10.58 0.23
N GLU A 159 -0.93 -9.35 0.12
CA GLU A 159 -1.97 -8.95 -0.82
C GLU A 159 -1.51 -9.07 -2.28
N ILE A 160 -0.26 -8.69 -2.58
CA ILE A 160 0.35 -8.86 -3.91
C ILE A 160 0.45 -10.34 -4.24
N GLY A 161 1.02 -11.17 -3.34
CA GLY A 161 1.16 -12.61 -3.55
C GLY A 161 -0.17 -13.37 -3.61
N PHE A 162 -1.26 -12.80 -3.07
CA PHE A 162 -2.59 -13.37 -3.18
C PHE A 162 -3.15 -13.31 -4.62
N PHE A 163 -2.83 -12.23 -5.35
CA PHE A 163 -3.39 -12.00 -6.68
C PHE A 163 -2.41 -12.22 -7.82
N PHE A 164 -1.12 -12.08 -7.59
CA PHE A 164 -0.09 -12.12 -8.64
C PHE A 164 0.97 -13.18 -8.35
N SER A 165 1.38 -13.89 -9.38
CA SER A 165 2.58 -14.72 -9.36
C SER A 165 3.84 -13.86 -9.57
N GLU A 166 5.02 -14.41 -9.25
CA GLU A 166 6.29 -13.73 -9.46
C GLU A 166 6.56 -13.39 -10.94
N TYR A 167 5.97 -14.15 -11.86
CA TYR A 167 6.10 -13.92 -13.31
C TYR A 167 5.27 -12.74 -13.83
N GLU A 168 4.35 -12.23 -13.03
CA GLU A 168 3.47 -11.11 -13.41
C GLU A 168 3.98 -9.77 -12.85
N LEU A 169 5.06 -9.81 -12.07
CA LEU A 169 5.66 -8.70 -11.33
C LEU A 169 7.07 -8.41 -11.86
#